data_0c9e264deac3d2ed73ed020584062348
#
_entry.id   0c9e264deac3d2ed73ed020584062348
#
_cell.length_a   1.000
_cell.length_b   1.000
_cell.length_c   1.000
_cell.angle_alpha   90.00
_cell.angle_beta   90.00
_cell.angle_gamma   90.00
#
_symmetry.space_group_name_H-M   'P 1'
#
loop_
_entity.id
_entity.type
_entity.pdbx_description
1 polymer ?
#
loop_
_entity_poly.entity_id
_entity_poly.type
_entity_poly.pdbx_seq_one_letter_code
_entity_poly.pdbx_strand_id
1 'polypeptide(L)'
;MKNNVISRSLHDVGLAAWFGGTLANAVALNRAASAASDARSTGAVSNAGWDAWTPVNAAAIGAHLVGSVGQLVGNKERLTSQQGVAAMSVVKTVVTVAALGATGYSRVLGRKVSDHGAVPAESGTEPAATTPPEVAKAQQQLQTLQWVIPALTCALLIITSYAGEQQRPASVLSGVADRLGIGS
;
A
#
# COMPACT_ATOMS: atom_id res chain seq x y z
N MET A 1 26.73 -12.02 -10.21
CA MET A 1 25.44 -11.38 -9.83
C MET A 1 25.24 -11.59 -8.33
N LYS A 2 25.21 -10.49 -7.56
CA LYS A 2 24.90 -10.60 -6.11
C LYS A 2 23.47 -11.13 -5.95
N ASN A 3 23.30 -12.09 -5.06
CA ASN A 3 22.00 -12.73 -4.82
C ASN A 3 21.08 -11.74 -4.08
N ASN A 4 20.09 -11.20 -4.75
CA ASN A 4 19.20 -10.15 -4.24
C ASN A 4 17.87 -10.73 -3.69
N VAL A 5 17.84 -12.03 -3.40
CA VAL A 5 16.63 -12.75 -3.00
C VAL A 5 16.00 -12.14 -1.74
N ILE A 6 16.81 -11.87 -0.72
CA ILE A 6 16.30 -11.32 0.56
C ILE A 6 15.62 -9.97 0.34
N SER A 7 16.29 -9.03 -0.36
CA SER A 7 15.71 -7.70 -0.64
C SER A 7 14.43 -7.81 -1.47
N ARG A 8 14.38 -8.72 -2.45
CA ARG A 8 13.20 -8.98 -3.25
C ARG A 8 12.07 -9.58 -2.40
N SER A 9 12.38 -10.57 -1.57
CA SER A 9 11.37 -11.20 -0.70
C SER A 9 10.78 -10.20 0.29
N LEU A 10 11.61 -9.39 0.95
CA LEU A 10 11.14 -8.34 1.86
C LEU A 10 10.23 -7.34 1.13
N HIS A 11 10.65 -6.89 -0.05
CA HIS A 11 9.87 -5.98 -0.87
C HIS A 11 8.51 -6.58 -1.25
N ASP A 12 8.50 -7.79 -1.79
CA ASP A 12 7.31 -8.40 -2.37
C ASP A 12 6.32 -8.86 -1.28
N VAL A 13 6.81 -9.49 -0.21
CA VAL A 13 5.98 -9.90 0.93
C VAL A 13 5.43 -8.68 1.67
N GLY A 14 6.25 -7.66 1.90
CA GLY A 14 5.80 -6.42 2.54
C GLY A 14 4.72 -5.71 1.73
N LEU A 15 4.90 -5.60 0.41
CA LEU A 15 3.92 -4.99 -0.48
C LEU A 15 2.62 -5.80 -0.57
N ALA A 16 2.73 -7.14 -0.67
CA ALA A 16 1.57 -8.02 -0.70
C ALA A 16 0.76 -7.95 0.60
N ALA A 17 1.42 -7.90 1.76
CA ALA A 17 0.76 -7.73 3.05
C ALA A 17 0.09 -6.36 3.17
N TRP A 18 0.77 -5.27 2.75
CA TRP A 18 0.20 -3.93 2.76
C TRP A 18 -1.06 -3.84 1.89
N PHE A 19 -1.00 -4.31 0.64
CA PHE A 19 -2.14 -4.39 -0.28
C PHE A 19 -3.26 -5.27 0.28
N GLY A 20 -2.94 -6.54 0.56
CA GLY A 20 -3.94 -7.55 0.95
C GLY A 20 -4.64 -7.21 2.26
N GLY A 21 -3.89 -6.71 3.25
CA GLY A 21 -4.47 -6.33 4.54
C GLY A 21 -5.35 -5.08 4.46
N THR A 22 -4.94 -4.04 3.70
CA THR A 22 -5.78 -2.85 3.52
C THR A 22 -7.05 -3.17 2.72
N LEU A 23 -6.95 -4.01 1.69
CA LEU A 23 -8.10 -4.49 0.93
C LEU A 23 -9.04 -5.35 1.79
N ALA A 24 -8.50 -6.29 2.56
CA ALA A 24 -9.29 -7.14 3.45
C ALA A 24 -10.03 -6.32 4.51
N ASN A 25 -9.40 -5.29 5.07
CA ASN A 25 -10.05 -4.41 6.03
C ASN A 25 -11.16 -3.57 5.38
N ALA A 26 -10.96 -3.07 4.17
CA ALA A 26 -11.99 -2.31 3.44
C ALA A 26 -13.20 -3.18 3.09
N VAL A 27 -12.97 -4.41 2.60
CA VAL A 27 -14.03 -5.31 2.11
C VAL A 27 -14.69 -6.08 3.25
N ALA A 28 -13.92 -6.61 4.18
CA ALA A 28 -14.39 -7.56 5.18
C ALA A 28 -14.57 -6.93 6.57
N LEU A 29 -13.52 -6.29 7.13
CA LEU A 29 -13.59 -5.76 8.50
C LEU A 29 -14.68 -4.68 8.64
N ASN A 30 -14.66 -3.68 7.75
CA ASN A 30 -15.64 -2.59 7.83
C ASN A 30 -17.07 -3.07 7.65
N ARG A 31 -17.27 -4.09 6.80
CA ARG A 31 -18.58 -4.71 6.62
C ARG A 31 -18.97 -5.61 7.79
N ALA A 32 -18.03 -6.37 8.35
CA ALA A 32 -18.29 -7.21 9.52
C ALA A 32 -18.62 -6.37 10.75
N ALA A 33 -18.03 -5.19 10.90
CA ALA A 33 -18.35 -4.27 11.98
C ALA A 33 -19.83 -3.86 11.96
N SER A 34 -20.45 -3.67 10.79
CA SER A 34 -21.88 -3.31 10.69
C SER A 34 -22.84 -4.42 11.09
N ALA A 35 -22.36 -5.65 11.33
CA ALA A 35 -23.14 -6.74 11.90
C ALA A 35 -23.21 -6.69 13.44
N ALA A 36 -22.58 -5.71 14.09
CA ALA A 36 -22.67 -5.51 15.53
C ALA A 36 -24.10 -5.10 15.95
N SER A 37 -24.42 -5.27 17.25
CA SER A 37 -25.76 -5.09 17.79
C SER A 37 -26.32 -3.67 17.73
N ASP A 38 -25.44 -2.67 17.67
CA ASP A 38 -25.78 -1.25 17.65
C ASP A 38 -24.63 -0.41 17.05
N ALA A 39 -24.93 0.85 16.71
CA ALA A 39 -24.00 1.76 16.06
C ALA A 39 -22.70 2.03 16.86
N ARG A 40 -22.75 2.01 18.19
CA ARG A 40 -21.55 2.19 19.03
C ARG A 40 -20.67 0.94 19.00
N SER A 41 -21.26 -0.22 19.07
CA SER A 41 -20.57 -1.51 18.93
C SER A 41 -19.94 -1.64 17.55
N THR A 42 -20.59 -1.16 16.47
CA THR A 42 -20.03 -1.07 15.13
C THR A 42 -18.74 -0.24 15.12
N GLY A 43 -18.76 0.96 15.69
CA GLY A 43 -17.58 1.82 15.80
C GLY A 43 -16.45 1.17 16.63
N ALA A 44 -16.80 0.55 17.75
CA ALA A 44 -15.83 -0.14 18.62
C ALA A 44 -15.13 -1.32 17.92
N VAL A 45 -15.88 -2.17 17.22
CA VAL A 45 -15.34 -3.33 16.47
C VAL A 45 -14.39 -2.84 15.36
N SER A 46 -14.81 -1.82 14.61
CA SER A 46 -13.98 -1.25 13.57
C SER A 46 -12.67 -0.68 14.11
N ASN A 47 -12.72 0.15 15.16
CA ASN A 47 -11.54 0.73 15.77
C ASN A 47 -10.59 -0.35 16.28
N ALA A 48 -11.10 -1.37 16.99
CA ALA A 48 -10.28 -2.48 17.49
C ALA A 48 -9.55 -3.22 16.35
N GLY A 49 -10.25 -3.49 15.24
CA GLY A 49 -9.66 -4.16 14.07
C GLY A 49 -8.57 -3.32 13.39
N TRP A 50 -8.82 -2.04 13.17
CA TRP A 50 -7.83 -1.14 12.57
C TRP A 50 -6.62 -0.90 13.48
N ASP A 51 -6.83 -0.82 14.80
CA ASP A 51 -5.72 -0.67 15.76
C ASP A 51 -4.87 -1.93 15.83
N ALA A 52 -5.47 -3.13 15.79
CA ALA A 52 -4.74 -4.39 15.70
C ALA A 52 -3.97 -4.53 14.38
N TRP A 53 -4.52 -4.04 13.25
CA TRP A 53 -3.86 -4.07 11.96
C TRP A 53 -2.68 -3.08 11.86
N THR A 54 -2.71 -1.97 12.56
CA THR A 54 -1.71 -0.89 12.45
C THR A 54 -0.25 -1.35 12.62
N PRO A 55 0.14 -2.10 13.65
CA PRO A 55 1.54 -2.56 13.81
C PRO A 55 1.93 -3.54 12.70
N VAL A 56 1.03 -4.40 12.25
CA VAL A 56 1.28 -5.34 11.16
C VAL A 56 1.51 -4.59 9.86
N ASN A 57 0.68 -3.59 9.58
CA ASN A 57 0.83 -2.74 8.40
C ASN A 57 2.14 -1.94 8.43
N ALA A 58 2.53 -1.41 9.58
CA ALA A 58 3.80 -0.70 9.75
C ALA A 58 5.00 -1.62 9.47
N ALA A 59 4.96 -2.86 9.96
CA ALA A 59 5.99 -3.87 9.69
C ALA A 59 6.04 -4.24 8.19
N ALA A 60 4.87 -4.41 7.55
CA ALA A 60 4.75 -4.69 6.11
C ALA A 60 5.35 -3.56 5.26
N ILE A 61 5.01 -2.30 5.57
CA ILE A 61 5.58 -1.12 4.91
C ILE A 61 7.10 -1.05 5.14
N GLY A 62 7.57 -1.27 6.37
CA GLY A 62 8.99 -1.30 6.70
C GLY A 62 9.75 -2.34 5.89
N ALA A 63 9.23 -3.56 5.79
CA ALA A 63 9.80 -4.63 4.97
C ALA A 63 9.85 -4.24 3.47
N HIS A 64 8.76 -3.68 2.95
CA HIS A 64 8.70 -3.18 1.56
C HIS A 64 9.78 -2.11 1.30
N LEU A 65 9.93 -1.12 2.18
CA LEU A 65 10.90 -0.04 2.01
C LEU A 65 12.35 -0.54 2.11
N VAL A 66 12.66 -1.37 3.10
CA VAL A 66 14.00 -1.98 3.25
C VAL A 66 14.34 -2.83 2.02
N GLY A 67 13.39 -3.64 1.56
CA GLY A 67 13.53 -4.42 0.34
C GLY A 67 13.73 -3.54 -0.90
N SER A 68 13.00 -2.42 -1.01
CA SER A 68 13.13 -1.45 -2.10
C SER A 68 14.54 -0.84 -2.16
N VAL A 69 15.06 -0.38 -1.03
CA VAL A 69 16.42 0.17 -0.94
C VAL A 69 17.46 -0.90 -1.31
N GLY A 70 17.32 -2.12 -0.79
CA GLY A 70 18.23 -3.21 -1.14
C GLY A 70 18.22 -3.56 -2.62
N GLN A 71 17.05 -3.52 -3.28
CA GLN A 71 16.94 -3.71 -4.73
C GLN A 71 17.59 -2.56 -5.52
N LEU A 72 17.42 -1.30 -5.10
CA LEU A 72 18.06 -0.14 -5.76
C LEU A 72 19.59 -0.26 -5.69
N VAL A 73 20.15 -0.56 -4.51
CA VAL A 73 21.59 -0.75 -4.34
C VAL A 73 22.11 -1.92 -5.17
N GLY A 74 21.38 -3.04 -5.19
CA GLY A 74 21.77 -4.23 -5.95
C GLY A 74 21.66 -4.08 -7.47
N ASN A 75 20.83 -3.16 -7.96
CA ASN A 75 20.56 -2.94 -9.39
C ASN A 75 21.11 -1.62 -9.94
N LYS A 76 21.99 -0.92 -9.19
CA LYS A 76 22.49 0.40 -9.58
C LYS A 76 23.10 0.45 -10.99
N GLU A 77 23.83 -0.59 -11.41
CA GLU A 77 24.44 -0.67 -12.74
C GLU A 77 23.37 -0.74 -13.86
N ARG A 78 22.26 -1.42 -13.60
CA ARG A 78 21.15 -1.54 -14.56
C ARG A 78 20.35 -0.23 -14.71
N LEU A 79 20.25 0.55 -13.63
CA LEU A 79 19.61 1.86 -13.67
C LEU A 79 20.30 2.81 -14.65
N THR A 80 21.62 2.67 -14.83
CA THR A 80 22.43 3.51 -15.71
C THR A 80 22.63 2.92 -17.09
N SER A 81 22.56 1.60 -17.25
CA SER A 81 22.93 0.89 -18.48
C SER A 81 21.76 0.36 -19.31
N GLN A 82 20.55 0.24 -18.73
CA GLN A 82 19.39 -0.32 -19.43
C GLN A 82 18.29 0.72 -19.62
N GLN A 83 17.86 0.90 -20.88
CA GLN A 83 16.77 1.83 -21.20
C GLN A 83 15.45 1.43 -20.50
N GLY A 84 14.69 2.42 -19.99
CA GLY A 84 13.40 2.20 -19.32
C GLY A 84 13.51 1.82 -17.85
N VAL A 85 14.61 1.26 -17.35
CA VAL A 85 14.75 0.87 -15.93
C VAL A 85 14.71 2.07 -15.00
N ALA A 86 15.36 3.17 -15.36
CA ALA A 86 15.34 4.40 -14.59
C ALA A 86 13.92 5.01 -14.51
N ALA A 87 13.21 5.10 -15.63
CA ALA A 87 11.85 5.61 -15.70
C ALA A 87 10.89 4.77 -14.83
N MET A 88 11.00 3.45 -14.94
CA MET A 88 10.20 2.52 -14.12
C MET A 88 10.47 2.70 -12.63
N SER A 89 11.72 2.91 -12.22
CA SER A 89 12.11 3.17 -10.83
C SER A 89 11.52 4.48 -10.32
N VAL A 90 11.50 5.53 -11.14
CA VAL A 90 10.86 6.82 -10.79
C VAL A 90 9.36 6.65 -10.60
N VAL A 91 8.65 6.02 -11.55
CA VAL A 91 7.20 5.77 -11.44
C VAL A 91 6.90 4.99 -10.17
N LYS A 92 7.64 3.91 -9.91
CA LYS A 92 7.48 3.09 -8.70
C LYS A 92 7.68 3.91 -7.43
N THR A 93 8.70 4.77 -7.39
CA THR A 93 8.97 5.65 -6.24
C THR A 93 7.82 6.63 -6.01
N VAL A 94 7.33 7.29 -7.06
CA VAL A 94 6.22 8.25 -6.97
C VAL A 94 4.96 7.56 -6.42
N VAL A 95 4.59 6.40 -6.95
CA VAL A 95 3.40 5.67 -6.48
C VAL A 95 3.60 5.18 -5.03
N THR A 96 4.81 4.76 -4.65
CA THR A 96 5.13 4.39 -3.26
C THR A 96 4.95 5.58 -2.31
N VAL A 97 5.47 6.77 -2.67
CA VAL A 97 5.31 7.98 -1.85
C VAL A 97 3.84 8.37 -1.73
N ALA A 98 3.06 8.29 -2.81
CA ALA A 98 1.63 8.54 -2.78
C ALA A 98 0.89 7.55 -1.85
N ALA A 99 1.20 6.26 -1.93
CA ALA A 99 0.63 5.23 -1.07
C ALA A 99 1.00 5.44 0.41
N LEU A 100 2.25 5.82 0.70
CA LEU A 100 2.71 6.16 2.06
C LEU A 100 1.98 7.39 2.59
N GLY A 101 1.84 8.45 1.79
CA GLY A 101 1.11 9.65 2.15
C GLY A 101 -0.36 9.36 2.47
N ALA A 102 -1.04 8.61 1.60
CA ALA A 102 -2.43 8.18 1.81
C ALA A 102 -2.58 7.34 3.08
N THR A 103 -1.66 6.37 3.32
CA THR A 103 -1.67 5.52 4.51
C THR A 103 -1.40 6.32 5.78
N GLY A 104 -0.41 7.22 5.78
CA GLY A 104 -0.11 8.10 6.91
C GLY A 104 -1.28 9.02 7.26
N TYR A 105 -1.89 9.64 6.25
CA TYR A 105 -3.06 10.48 6.44
C TYR A 105 -4.27 9.68 6.96
N SER A 106 -4.52 8.50 6.41
CA SER A 106 -5.54 7.58 6.93
C SER A 106 -5.31 7.23 8.40
N ARG A 107 -4.06 7.02 8.82
CA ARG A 107 -3.74 6.76 10.23
C ARG A 107 -4.01 7.97 11.14
N VAL A 108 -3.72 9.18 10.69
CA VAL A 108 -4.05 10.41 11.45
C VAL A 108 -5.57 10.54 11.64
N LEU A 109 -6.35 10.33 10.58
CA LEU A 109 -7.81 10.34 10.65
C LEU A 109 -8.35 9.22 11.53
N GLY A 110 -7.81 8.00 11.42
CA GLY A 110 -8.19 6.85 12.25
C GLY A 110 -7.96 7.11 13.73
N ARG A 111 -6.82 7.70 14.10
CA ARG A 111 -6.58 8.12 15.49
C ARG A 111 -7.61 9.13 15.97
N LYS A 112 -7.91 10.14 15.15
CA LYS A 112 -8.95 11.12 15.48
C LYS A 112 -10.31 10.47 15.80
N VAL A 113 -10.67 9.42 15.05
CA VAL A 113 -11.89 8.64 15.32
C VAL A 113 -11.76 7.84 16.63
N SER A 114 -10.65 7.10 16.81
CA SER A 114 -10.42 6.24 17.98
C SER A 114 -10.32 7.03 19.29
N ASP A 115 -9.73 8.23 19.27
CA ASP A 115 -9.57 9.10 20.44
C ASP A 115 -10.93 9.57 21.02
N HIS A 116 -12.00 9.54 20.22
CA HIS A 116 -13.37 9.81 20.68
C HIS A 116 -14.06 8.57 21.26
N GLY A 117 -13.38 7.42 21.36
CA GLY A 117 -13.89 6.18 21.91
C GLY A 117 -14.87 5.47 20.97
N ALA A 118 -15.88 4.81 21.54
CA ALA A 118 -16.91 4.09 20.79
C ALA A 118 -17.92 5.07 20.17
N VAL A 119 -17.55 5.68 19.05
CA VAL A 119 -18.42 6.61 18.31
C VAL A 119 -19.44 5.83 17.50
N PRO A 120 -20.72 6.27 17.47
CA PRO A 120 -21.71 5.64 16.61
C PRO A 120 -21.29 5.63 15.14
N ALA A 121 -21.44 4.50 14.45
CA ALA A 121 -21.12 4.32 13.04
C ALA A 121 -22.06 3.31 12.39
N GLU A 122 -22.38 3.49 11.11
CA GLU A 122 -23.15 2.52 10.30
C GLU A 122 -22.24 1.39 9.79
N SER A 123 -20.97 1.73 9.52
CA SER A 123 -19.92 0.77 9.16
C SER A 123 -18.56 1.28 9.65
N GLY A 124 -17.47 0.58 9.32
CA GLY A 124 -16.13 0.99 9.73
C GLY A 124 -15.71 2.40 9.32
N THR A 125 -16.27 2.93 8.24
CA THR A 125 -15.93 4.26 7.70
C THR A 125 -17.17 5.12 7.38
N GLU A 126 -18.36 4.65 7.74
CA GLU A 126 -19.62 5.36 7.48
C GLU A 126 -20.20 5.88 8.79
N PRO A 127 -20.35 7.23 8.96
CA PRO A 127 -20.87 7.80 10.18
C PRO A 127 -22.39 7.51 10.32
N ALA A 128 -22.85 7.29 11.55
CA ALA A 128 -24.25 7.29 11.88
C ALA A 128 -24.80 8.72 12.00
N ALA A 129 -26.12 8.88 11.99
CA ALA A 129 -26.78 10.20 12.13
C ALA A 129 -26.41 10.91 13.45
N THR A 130 -26.03 10.17 14.49
CA THR A 130 -25.64 10.69 15.80
C THR A 130 -24.13 10.86 16.00
N THR A 131 -23.32 10.61 14.94
CA THR A 131 -21.86 10.81 15.00
C THR A 131 -21.53 12.30 15.09
N PRO A 132 -20.63 12.71 16.02
CA PRO A 132 -20.17 14.09 16.07
C PRO A 132 -19.63 14.58 14.72
N PRO A 133 -19.94 15.82 14.29
CA PRO A 133 -19.61 16.31 12.93
C PRO A 133 -18.13 16.22 12.56
N GLU A 134 -17.24 16.45 13.52
CA GLU A 134 -15.78 16.37 13.30
C GLU A 134 -15.28 14.95 13.08
N VAL A 135 -15.91 13.96 13.72
CA VAL A 135 -15.61 12.54 13.54
C VAL A 135 -16.23 12.05 12.24
N ALA A 136 -17.48 12.44 11.95
CA ALA A 136 -18.16 12.11 10.70
C ALA A 136 -17.33 12.57 9.49
N LYS A 137 -16.76 13.78 9.52
CA LYS A 137 -15.86 14.27 8.47
C LYS A 137 -14.61 13.40 8.30
N ALA A 138 -14.01 12.95 9.39
CA ALA A 138 -12.86 12.03 9.33
C ALA A 138 -13.25 10.67 8.75
N GLN A 139 -14.39 10.11 9.15
CA GLN A 139 -14.90 8.84 8.60
C GLN A 139 -15.20 8.93 7.11
N GLN A 140 -15.82 10.02 6.62
CA GLN A 140 -16.05 10.24 5.19
C GLN A 140 -14.76 10.29 4.37
N GLN A 141 -13.70 10.89 4.92
CA GLN A 141 -12.38 10.88 4.26
C GLN A 141 -11.78 9.47 4.27
N LEU A 142 -11.91 8.73 5.38
CA LEU A 142 -11.47 7.35 5.47
C LEU A 142 -12.23 6.45 4.49
N GLN A 143 -13.51 6.72 4.22
CA GLN A 143 -14.31 6.01 3.23
C GLN A 143 -13.71 6.07 1.82
N THR A 144 -13.10 7.19 1.44
CA THR A 144 -12.37 7.31 0.18
C THR A 144 -11.00 6.64 0.25
N LEU A 145 -10.25 6.90 1.34
CA LEU A 145 -8.88 6.40 1.49
C LEU A 145 -8.80 4.87 1.60
N GLN A 146 -9.83 4.20 2.12
CA GLN A 146 -9.90 2.74 2.17
C GLN A 146 -9.82 2.08 0.78
N TRP A 147 -10.15 2.80 -0.29
CA TRP A 147 -10.04 2.32 -1.67
C TRP A 147 -8.80 2.87 -2.38
N VAL A 148 -8.39 4.09 -2.07
CA VAL A 148 -7.18 4.72 -2.65
C VAL A 148 -5.93 3.93 -2.29
N ILE A 149 -5.79 3.52 -1.02
CA ILE A 149 -4.60 2.79 -0.56
C ILE A 149 -4.44 1.44 -1.27
N PRO A 150 -5.43 0.53 -1.28
CA PRO A 150 -5.30 -0.72 -2.02
C PRO A 150 -5.17 -0.52 -3.53
N ALA A 151 -5.77 0.51 -4.12
CA ALA A 151 -5.58 0.83 -5.54
C ALA A 151 -4.12 1.19 -5.85
N LEU A 152 -3.49 2.06 -5.06
CA LEU A 152 -2.09 2.44 -5.22
C LEU A 152 -1.14 1.27 -4.98
N THR A 153 -1.38 0.46 -3.95
CA THR A 153 -0.54 -0.72 -3.65
C THR A 153 -0.74 -1.84 -4.67
N CYS A 154 -1.94 -2.01 -5.24
CA CYS A 154 -2.20 -2.88 -6.38
C CYS A 154 -1.40 -2.43 -7.62
N ALA A 155 -1.42 -1.13 -7.92
CA ALA A 155 -0.62 -0.57 -9.01
C ALA A 155 0.88 -0.85 -8.81
N LEU A 156 1.39 -0.74 -7.57
CA LEU A 156 2.77 -1.12 -7.25
C LEU A 156 3.07 -2.59 -7.50
N LEU A 157 2.14 -3.50 -7.18
CA LEU A 157 2.29 -4.93 -7.48
C LEU A 157 2.38 -5.17 -8.98
N ILE A 158 1.52 -4.54 -9.78
CA ILE A 158 1.52 -4.64 -11.25
C ILE A 158 2.84 -4.11 -11.81
N ILE A 159 3.27 -2.92 -11.38
CA ILE A 159 4.55 -2.32 -11.80
C ILE A 159 5.73 -3.22 -11.42
N THR A 160 5.69 -3.82 -10.22
CA THR A 160 6.74 -4.73 -9.76
C THR A 160 6.81 -6.01 -10.59
N SER A 161 5.67 -6.59 -10.97
CA SER A 161 5.60 -7.74 -11.85
C SER A 161 6.15 -7.41 -13.23
N TYR A 162 5.78 -6.27 -13.80
CA TYR A 162 6.31 -5.80 -15.09
C TYR A 162 7.81 -5.57 -15.04
N ALA A 163 8.32 -4.93 -13.99
CA ALA A 163 9.76 -4.75 -13.78
C ALA A 163 10.51 -6.10 -13.66
N GLY A 164 9.86 -7.13 -13.13
CA GLY A 164 10.37 -8.50 -13.09
C GLY A 164 10.56 -9.10 -14.48
N GLU A 165 9.58 -8.91 -15.39
CA GLU A 165 9.68 -9.36 -16.78
C GLU A 165 10.83 -8.70 -17.54
N GLN A 166 11.08 -7.40 -17.32
CA GLN A 166 12.24 -6.71 -17.91
C GLN A 166 13.60 -7.27 -17.45
N GLN A 167 13.62 -8.10 -16.42
CA GLN A 167 14.84 -8.75 -15.92
C GLN A 167 15.13 -10.10 -16.59
N ARG A 168 14.26 -10.60 -17.46
CA ARG A 168 14.51 -11.82 -18.22
C ARG A 168 15.66 -11.60 -19.21
N PRO A 169 16.51 -12.60 -19.45
CA PRO A 169 17.66 -12.48 -20.36
C PRO A 169 17.32 -11.94 -21.74
N ALA A 170 16.20 -12.37 -22.32
CA ALA A 170 15.73 -11.88 -23.62
C ALA A 170 15.39 -10.37 -23.59
N SER A 171 14.69 -9.90 -22.56
CA SER A 171 14.35 -8.49 -22.39
C SER A 171 15.57 -7.62 -22.10
N VAL A 172 16.57 -8.16 -21.40
CA VAL A 172 17.84 -7.45 -21.15
C VAL A 172 18.62 -7.28 -22.46
N LEU A 173 18.68 -8.32 -23.29
CA LEU A 173 19.37 -8.27 -24.59
C LEU A 173 18.69 -7.28 -25.54
N SER A 174 17.36 -7.28 -25.66
CA SER A 174 16.64 -6.30 -26.48
C SER A 174 16.85 -4.88 -25.99
N GLY A 175 16.74 -4.62 -24.68
CA GLY A 175 16.93 -3.27 -24.10
C GLY A 175 18.38 -2.74 -24.26
N VAL A 176 19.38 -3.60 -24.32
CA VAL A 176 20.77 -3.23 -24.64
C VAL A 176 20.91 -2.96 -26.15
N ALA A 177 20.32 -3.79 -26.99
CA ALA A 177 20.35 -3.62 -28.45
C ALA A 177 19.70 -2.30 -28.87
N ASP A 178 18.52 -1.97 -28.30
CA ASP A 178 17.82 -0.70 -28.56
C ASP A 178 18.68 0.53 -28.17
N ARG A 179 19.40 0.44 -27.05
CA ARG A 179 20.29 1.52 -26.61
C ARG A 179 21.50 1.71 -27.52
N LEU A 180 21.97 0.63 -28.13
CA LEU A 180 23.09 0.66 -29.06
C LEU A 180 22.65 0.96 -30.52
N GLY A 181 21.34 1.13 -30.76
CA GLY A 181 20.79 1.37 -32.10
C GLY A 181 20.89 0.15 -33.05
N ILE A 182 21.02 -1.06 -32.49
CA ILE A 182 21.21 -2.31 -33.26
C ILE A 182 19.88 -3.11 -33.33
N GLY A 183 18.86 -2.69 -32.58
CA GLY A 183 17.53 -3.33 -32.56
C GLY A 183 16.58 -2.61 -33.50
N SER A 184 16.46 -3.08 -34.72
CA SER A 184 15.40 -2.74 -35.66
C SER A 184 14.92 -4.00 -36.36
#